data_cda6176969c450bc1404bc11492a7001
#
_entry.id   cda6176969c450bc1404bc11492a7001
#
_cell.length_a   1.000
_cell.length_b   1.000
_cell.length_c   1.000
_cell.angle_alpha   90.00
_cell.angle_beta   90.00
_cell.angle_gamma   90.00
#
_symmetry.space_group_name_H-M   'P 1'
#
loop_
_entity.id
_entity.type
_entity.pdbx_description
1 polymer ?
#
loop_
_entity_poly.entity_id
_entity_poly.type
_entity_poly.pdbx_seq_one_letter_code
_entity_poly.pdbx_strand_id
1 'polypeptide(L)'
;VKWAWDHMIQALSLQWQFDISNNSWGAIDPFSDNFNSTSLTFGWVALRKGVEDGRDGLGTSFVFSAGNSAGSGDNTNYHNFQNAREVITVGAANADGTMAGFSTPGANVLVSTYGVGLITTDRHQPGLGTQPSSDYENNFTGTSAAAPLVSGIVAMMLEANPNLGYRDVQKILAYSTTHPDGQDWKENGASDWNLGGLQFNDKAGFGL
;
A
#
# COMPACT_ATOMS: atom_id res chain seq x y z
N VAL A 1 14.16 -12.14 14.24
CA VAL A 1 13.01 -11.22 14.05
C VAL A 1 13.41 -9.80 14.43
N LYS A 2 13.97 -9.54 15.63
CA LYS A 2 14.37 -8.18 16.07
C LYS A 2 15.35 -7.50 15.10
N TRP A 3 16.34 -8.20 14.64
CA TRP A 3 17.35 -7.69 13.69
C TRP A 3 16.73 -7.19 12.37
N ALA A 4 15.73 -7.90 11.84
CA ALA A 4 15.03 -7.49 10.62
C ALA A 4 14.23 -6.19 10.83
N TRP A 5 13.51 -6.07 11.94
CA TRP A 5 12.77 -4.85 12.27
C TRP A 5 13.67 -3.64 12.45
N ASP A 6 14.81 -3.79 13.14
CA ASP A 6 15.76 -2.68 13.37
C ASP A 6 16.27 -2.10 12.04
N HIS A 7 16.61 -2.95 11.05
CA HIS A 7 17.06 -2.50 9.72
C HIS A 7 15.93 -1.89 8.89
N MET A 8 14.73 -2.43 8.96
CA MET A 8 13.57 -1.86 8.26
C MET A 8 13.21 -0.48 8.80
N ILE A 9 13.21 -0.30 10.12
CA ILE A 9 12.97 1.01 10.75
C ILE A 9 14.09 1.99 10.41
N GLN A 10 15.34 1.54 10.37
CA GLN A 10 16.46 2.38 9.95
C GLN A 10 16.27 2.84 8.50
N ALA A 11 15.87 1.94 7.59
CA ALA A 11 15.56 2.30 6.22
C ALA A 11 14.37 3.29 6.13
N LEU A 12 13.29 3.04 6.88
CA LEU A 12 12.14 3.95 6.95
C LEU A 12 12.52 5.33 7.46
N SER A 13 13.45 5.45 8.42
CA SER A 13 13.88 6.72 8.98
C SER A 13 14.55 7.66 7.98
N LEU A 14 14.99 7.14 6.83
CA LEU A 14 15.60 7.90 5.73
C LEU A 14 14.60 8.25 4.62
N GLN A 15 13.37 7.74 4.66
CA GLN A 15 12.39 7.87 3.57
C GLN A 15 11.87 9.30 3.36
N TRP A 16 12.01 10.18 4.34
CA TRP A 16 11.71 11.61 4.20
C TRP A 16 12.55 12.30 3.10
N GLN A 17 13.64 11.68 2.65
CA GLN A 17 14.51 12.17 1.57
C GLN A 17 13.97 11.83 0.16
N PHE A 18 12.89 11.07 0.06
CA PHE A 18 12.32 10.59 -1.19
C PHE A 18 10.86 11.06 -1.34
N ASP A 19 10.42 11.22 -2.58
CA ASP A 19 9.05 11.62 -2.87
C ASP A 19 8.04 10.52 -2.55
N ILE A 20 8.44 9.27 -2.82
CA ILE A 20 7.61 8.07 -2.68
C ILE A 20 8.41 6.97 -1.99
N SER A 21 7.77 6.28 -1.06
CA SER A 21 8.30 5.09 -0.39
C SER A 21 7.37 3.90 -0.65
N ASN A 22 7.83 2.93 -1.46
CA ASN A 22 7.10 1.69 -1.69
C ASN A 22 7.49 0.63 -0.67
N ASN A 23 6.50 0.04 0.00
CA ASN A 23 6.68 -0.91 1.09
C ASN A 23 5.84 -2.18 0.84
N SER A 24 6.44 -3.13 0.12
CA SER A 24 5.83 -4.43 -0.17
C SER A 24 6.16 -5.47 0.90
N TRP A 25 6.02 -5.09 2.17
CA TRP A 25 6.28 -5.92 3.35
C TRP A 25 5.30 -5.59 4.47
N GLY A 26 5.23 -6.44 5.49
CA GLY A 26 4.41 -6.24 6.68
C GLY A 26 4.65 -7.33 7.73
N ALA A 27 4.03 -7.17 8.88
CA ALA A 27 3.95 -8.22 9.89
C ALA A 27 3.03 -9.35 9.37
N ILE A 28 3.33 -10.59 9.77
CA ILE A 28 2.50 -11.75 9.44
C ILE A 28 1.44 -11.96 10.51
N ASP A 29 1.84 -11.86 11.78
CA ASP A 29 0.95 -12.10 12.90
C ASP A 29 0.18 -10.82 13.26
N PRO A 30 -1.14 -10.89 13.49
CA PRO A 30 -1.94 -9.76 13.96
C PRO A 30 -1.35 -9.13 15.22
N PHE A 31 -1.35 -7.80 15.29
CA PHE A 31 -0.87 -6.98 16.42
C PHE A 31 0.62 -7.15 16.77
N SER A 32 1.42 -7.82 15.93
CA SER A 32 2.85 -8.03 16.18
C SER A 32 3.72 -6.80 15.86
N ASP A 33 3.21 -5.85 15.06
CA ASP A 33 3.86 -4.58 14.70
C ASP A 33 3.40 -3.39 15.55
N ASN A 34 3.16 -3.62 16.84
CA ASN A 34 2.64 -2.64 17.78
C ASN A 34 3.62 -1.46 17.98
N PHE A 35 3.21 -0.26 17.57
CA PHE A 35 3.99 0.98 17.70
C PHE A 35 4.23 1.43 19.16
N ASN A 36 3.51 0.90 20.12
CA ASN A 36 3.78 1.12 21.55
C ASN A 36 4.92 0.24 22.08
N SER A 37 5.42 -0.71 21.30
CA SER A 37 6.60 -1.50 21.68
C SER A 37 7.88 -0.69 21.51
N THR A 38 8.86 -0.89 22.40
CA THR A 38 10.14 -0.16 22.40
C THR A 38 10.89 -0.27 21.05
N SER A 39 10.74 -1.37 20.34
CA SER A 39 11.42 -1.60 19.07
C SER A 39 10.72 -0.98 17.87
N LEU A 40 9.41 -0.74 17.92
CA LEU A 40 8.61 -0.31 16.77
C LEU A 40 8.07 1.12 16.86
N THR A 41 8.21 1.77 18.03
CA THR A 41 7.87 3.21 18.19
C THR A 41 8.59 4.09 17.17
N PHE A 42 9.84 3.78 16.83
CA PHE A 42 10.60 4.50 15.81
C PHE A 42 10.03 4.33 14.39
N GLY A 43 9.30 3.26 14.11
CA GLY A 43 8.59 3.09 12.84
C GLY A 43 7.52 4.15 12.64
N TRP A 44 6.70 4.40 13.66
CA TRP A 44 5.73 5.49 13.65
C TRP A 44 6.39 6.87 13.54
N VAL A 45 7.48 7.10 14.30
CA VAL A 45 8.26 8.36 14.22
C VAL A 45 8.80 8.56 12.81
N ALA A 46 9.27 7.49 12.13
CA ALA A 46 9.78 7.56 10.77
C ALA A 46 8.68 7.94 9.75
N LEU A 47 7.47 7.34 9.86
CA LEU A 47 6.33 7.71 9.02
C LEU A 47 5.95 9.19 9.22
N ARG A 48 5.85 9.63 10.47
CA ARG A 48 5.56 11.02 10.80
C ARG A 48 6.59 11.99 10.24
N LYS A 49 7.87 11.69 10.46
CA LYS A 49 8.96 12.49 9.89
C LYS A 49 8.85 12.57 8.36
N GLY A 50 8.53 11.45 7.71
CA GLY A 50 8.34 11.41 6.26
C GLY A 50 7.25 12.36 5.76
N VAL A 51 6.11 12.43 6.44
CA VAL A 51 5.00 13.32 6.03
C VAL A 51 5.14 14.75 6.52
N GLU A 52 5.94 15.00 7.57
CA GLU A 52 6.18 16.34 8.10
C GLU A 52 7.34 17.05 7.40
N ASP A 53 8.47 16.36 7.15
CA ASP A 53 9.69 16.93 6.61
C ASP A 53 9.94 16.60 5.12
N GLY A 54 9.33 15.52 4.61
CA GLY A 54 9.51 15.08 3.23
C GLY A 54 8.99 16.12 2.23
N ARG A 55 9.68 16.23 1.07
CA ARG A 55 9.27 17.12 -0.02
C ARG A 55 8.99 18.56 0.44
N ASP A 56 9.88 19.09 1.26
CA ASP A 56 9.76 20.46 1.80
C ASP A 56 8.43 20.73 2.55
N GLY A 57 7.93 19.72 3.28
CA GLY A 57 6.69 19.78 4.06
C GLY A 57 5.43 19.33 3.31
N LEU A 58 5.53 18.95 2.02
CA LEU A 58 4.42 18.34 1.28
C LEU A 58 4.20 16.88 1.66
N GLY A 59 5.22 16.24 2.23
CA GLY A 59 5.22 14.88 2.73
C GLY A 59 5.56 13.81 1.68
N THR A 60 6.35 12.83 2.10
CA THR A 60 6.59 11.60 1.36
C THR A 60 5.30 10.79 1.25
N SER A 61 5.01 10.26 0.08
CA SER A 61 3.89 9.34 -0.14
C SER A 61 4.30 7.92 0.22
N PHE A 62 3.82 7.39 1.35
CA PHE A 62 4.07 6.01 1.77
C PHE A 62 3.03 5.08 1.20
N VAL A 63 3.45 4.12 0.39
CA VAL A 63 2.59 3.09 -0.20
C VAL A 63 2.92 1.73 0.42
N PHE A 64 1.93 1.07 1.01
CA PHE A 64 2.08 -0.24 1.65
C PHE A 64 1.17 -1.27 1.02
N SER A 65 1.67 -2.49 0.88
CA SER A 65 0.84 -3.64 0.54
C SER A 65 -0.10 -4.02 1.69
N ALA A 66 -1.35 -4.38 1.39
CA ALA A 66 -2.35 -4.75 2.38
C ALA A 66 -2.03 -6.07 3.12
N GLY A 67 -1.26 -6.95 2.49
CA GLY A 67 -0.98 -8.30 2.99
C GLY A 67 -1.73 -9.38 2.20
N ASN A 68 -1.32 -10.63 2.39
CA ASN A 68 -1.80 -11.77 1.59
C ASN A 68 -2.44 -12.86 2.48
N SER A 69 -3.02 -12.48 3.62
CA SER A 69 -3.47 -13.40 4.67
C SER A 69 -4.99 -13.41 4.89
N ALA A 70 -5.79 -12.95 3.90
CA ALA A 70 -7.26 -12.96 4.02
C ALA A 70 -7.82 -14.34 4.34
N GLY A 71 -7.27 -15.41 3.76
CA GLY A 71 -7.69 -16.79 4.02
C GLY A 71 -7.45 -17.27 5.45
N SER A 72 -6.61 -16.57 6.21
CA SER A 72 -6.35 -16.83 7.63
C SER A 72 -7.19 -15.93 8.56
N GLY A 73 -8.14 -15.15 8.00
CA GLY A 73 -8.97 -14.22 8.78
C GLY A 73 -8.25 -12.98 9.24
N ASP A 74 -7.13 -12.63 8.60
CA ASP A 74 -6.37 -11.41 8.88
C ASP A 74 -7.09 -10.15 8.38
N ASN A 75 -6.76 -9.01 8.98
CA ASN A 75 -7.32 -7.72 8.64
C ASN A 75 -6.25 -6.63 8.75
N THR A 76 -6.17 -5.73 7.78
CA THR A 76 -5.18 -4.66 7.75
C THR A 76 -5.26 -3.73 8.98
N ASN A 77 -6.43 -3.63 9.62
CA ASN A 77 -6.60 -2.87 10.86
C ASN A 77 -5.84 -3.47 12.07
N TYR A 78 -5.40 -4.73 11.97
CA TYR A 78 -4.61 -5.40 13.01
C TYR A 78 -3.11 -5.09 12.90
N HIS A 79 -2.70 -4.35 11.87
CA HIS A 79 -1.32 -4.03 11.54
C HIS A 79 -1.09 -2.52 11.59
N ASN A 80 -0.19 -2.08 12.46
CA ASN A 80 0.01 -0.66 12.73
C ASN A 80 0.56 0.11 11.53
N PHE A 81 1.47 -0.50 10.75
CA PHE A 81 1.99 0.15 9.54
C PHE A 81 0.90 0.36 8.49
N GLN A 82 0.12 -0.68 8.17
CA GLN A 82 -0.96 -0.59 7.20
C GLN A 82 -2.09 0.33 7.70
N ASN A 83 -2.34 0.37 9.01
CA ASN A 83 -3.39 1.19 9.61
C ASN A 83 -2.95 2.62 9.96
N ALA A 84 -1.73 3.00 9.63
CA ALA A 84 -1.25 4.36 9.85
C ALA A 84 -1.90 5.34 8.86
N ARG A 85 -2.41 6.45 9.35
CA ARG A 85 -3.07 7.49 8.53
C ARG A 85 -2.16 8.16 7.49
N GLU A 86 -0.86 8.02 7.66
CA GLU A 86 0.20 8.51 6.78
C GLU A 86 0.36 7.65 5.53
N VAL A 87 -0.25 6.47 5.50
CA VAL A 87 0.02 5.40 4.54
C VAL A 87 -1.12 5.25 3.54
N ILE A 88 -0.78 4.90 2.31
CA ILE A 88 -1.68 4.43 1.26
C ILE A 88 -1.61 2.91 1.28
N THR A 89 -2.62 2.25 1.84
CA THR A 89 -2.69 0.78 1.88
C THR A 89 -3.38 0.26 0.63
N VAL A 90 -2.72 -0.67 -0.06
CA VAL A 90 -3.10 -1.13 -1.40
C VAL A 90 -3.49 -2.60 -1.39
N GLY A 91 -4.74 -2.88 -1.79
CA GLY A 91 -5.26 -4.21 -2.05
C GLY A 91 -4.89 -4.75 -3.43
N ALA A 92 -5.10 -6.05 -3.65
CA ALA A 92 -4.83 -6.72 -4.92
C ALA A 92 -6.10 -7.26 -5.59
N ALA A 93 -6.24 -6.98 -6.88
CA ALA A 93 -7.30 -7.49 -7.75
C ALA A 93 -6.76 -8.45 -8.81
N ASN A 94 -7.63 -9.32 -9.30
CA ASN A 94 -7.45 -10.14 -10.49
C ASN A 94 -7.58 -9.29 -11.77
N ALA A 95 -7.20 -9.85 -12.92
CA ALA A 95 -7.29 -9.17 -14.20
C ALA A 95 -8.74 -8.81 -14.62
N ASP A 96 -9.74 -9.49 -14.08
CA ASP A 96 -11.16 -9.22 -14.31
C ASP A 96 -11.75 -8.16 -13.37
N GLY A 97 -10.92 -7.57 -12.50
CA GLY A 97 -11.34 -6.55 -11.52
C GLY A 97 -11.91 -7.13 -10.21
N THR A 98 -12.11 -8.44 -10.09
CA THR A 98 -12.50 -9.05 -8.82
C THR A 98 -11.33 -9.00 -7.82
N MET A 99 -11.63 -8.90 -6.53
CA MET A 99 -10.57 -8.89 -5.52
C MET A 99 -9.91 -10.26 -5.40
N ALA A 100 -8.58 -10.27 -5.34
CA ALA A 100 -7.80 -11.49 -5.17
C ALA A 100 -8.11 -12.11 -3.79
N GLY A 101 -8.40 -13.42 -3.77
CA GLY A 101 -8.85 -14.12 -2.56
C GLY A 101 -7.86 -14.11 -1.40
N PHE A 102 -6.60 -13.81 -1.65
CA PHE A 102 -5.56 -13.67 -0.63
C PHE A 102 -5.45 -12.24 -0.06
N SER A 103 -5.94 -11.21 -0.79
CA SER A 103 -5.74 -9.81 -0.41
C SER A 103 -6.38 -9.52 0.94
N THR A 104 -5.57 -9.15 1.94
CA THR A 104 -6.04 -8.86 3.30
C THR A 104 -6.98 -7.65 3.29
N PRO A 105 -8.24 -7.81 3.73
CA PRO A 105 -9.20 -6.72 3.77
C PRO A 105 -8.99 -5.81 4.98
N GLY A 106 -9.63 -4.64 4.98
CA GLY A 106 -9.74 -3.76 6.15
C GLY A 106 -10.20 -2.36 5.79
N ALA A 107 -10.74 -1.65 6.77
CA ALA A 107 -11.30 -0.31 6.60
C ALA A 107 -10.25 0.75 6.21
N ASN A 108 -9.00 0.46 6.34
CA ASN A 108 -7.86 1.32 5.98
C ASN A 108 -7.25 1.00 4.60
N VAL A 109 -7.76 -0.01 3.88
CA VAL A 109 -7.42 -0.18 2.45
C VAL A 109 -7.92 1.07 1.72
N LEU A 110 -7.00 1.82 1.11
CA LEU A 110 -7.39 3.05 0.42
C LEU A 110 -7.87 2.75 -1.00
N VAL A 111 -7.06 2.06 -1.76
CA VAL A 111 -7.33 1.67 -3.15
C VAL A 111 -6.79 0.28 -3.43
N SER A 112 -7.21 -0.30 -4.54
CA SER A 112 -6.67 -1.56 -5.03
C SER A 112 -6.22 -1.43 -6.47
N THR A 113 -5.37 -2.33 -6.92
CA THR A 113 -5.01 -2.47 -8.33
C THR A 113 -4.66 -3.91 -8.65
N TYR A 114 -4.34 -4.19 -9.90
CA TYR A 114 -3.97 -5.54 -10.33
C TYR A 114 -2.77 -6.06 -9.55
N GLY A 115 -2.86 -7.28 -9.02
CA GLY A 115 -1.82 -7.90 -8.21
C GLY A 115 -1.66 -9.39 -8.47
N VAL A 116 -2.16 -9.89 -9.59
CA VAL A 116 -2.12 -11.33 -9.94
C VAL A 116 -1.55 -11.51 -11.34
N GLY A 117 -0.54 -12.37 -11.46
CA GLY A 117 0.03 -12.76 -12.74
C GLY A 117 0.76 -11.65 -13.48
N LEU A 118 1.39 -10.73 -12.78
CA LEU A 118 2.12 -9.62 -13.39
C LEU A 118 3.48 -10.07 -13.92
N ILE A 119 3.90 -9.43 -15.00
CA ILE A 119 5.25 -9.57 -15.54
C ILE A 119 6.13 -8.46 -14.94
N THR A 120 7.27 -8.83 -14.38
CA THR A 120 8.25 -7.90 -13.85
C THR A 120 9.67 -8.37 -14.10
N THR A 121 10.65 -7.53 -13.84
CA THR A 121 12.07 -7.90 -13.89
C THR A 121 12.43 -8.87 -12.79
N ASP A 122 13.34 -9.80 -13.06
CA ASP A 122 13.89 -10.74 -12.11
C ASP A 122 15.42 -10.58 -12.01
N ARG A 123 16.06 -11.37 -11.18
CA ARG A 123 17.52 -11.31 -11.02
C ARG A 123 18.23 -11.75 -12.27
N HIS A 124 19.17 -10.94 -12.73
CA HIS A 124 19.98 -11.20 -13.93
C HIS A 124 21.12 -12.20 -13.67
N GLN A 125 20.87 -13.33 -13.06
CA GLN A 125 21.86 -14.40 -12.89
C GLN A 125 21.20 -15.76 -12.99
N PRO A 126 21.76 -16.68 -13.84
CA PRO A 126 21.22 -18.02 -13.93
C PRO A 126 21.11 -18.72 -12.57
N GLY A 127 19.95 -19.23 -12.24
CA GLY A 127 19.69 -19.97 -11.01
C GLY A 127 19.39 -19.14 -9.75
N LEU A 128 19.36 -17.81 -9.82
CA LEU A 128 19.06 -16.95 -8.67
C LEU A 128 17.66 -16.31 -8.68
N GLY A 129 17.01 -16.26 -9.82
CA GLY A 129 15.64 -15.77 -9.98
C GLY A 129 14.59 -16.87 -9.79
N THR A 130 13.33 -16.50 -9.81
CA THR A 130 12.19 -17.43 -9.83
C THR A 130 12.08 -18.13 -11.18
N GLN A 131 12.58 -17.48 -12.25
CA GLN A 131 12.70 -18.03 -13.60
C GLN A 131 14.18 -18.17 -14.00
N PRO A 132 14.84 -19.31 -13.71
CA PRO A 132 16.31 -19.47 -13.86
C PRO A 132 16.89 -19.20 -15.24
N SER A 133 16.06 -19.17 -16.28
CA SER A 133 16.46 -18.93 -17.68
C SER A 133 15.97 -17.58 -18.22
N SER A 134 15.42 -16.70 -17.39
CA SER A 134 14.84 -15.42 -17.80
C SER A 134 15.24 -14.32 -16.86
N ASP A 135 15.39 -13.10 -17.37
CA ASP A 135 15.53 -11.88 -16.60
C ASP A 135 14.17 -11.30 -16.16
N TYR A 136 13.09 -12.06 -16.40
CA TYR A 136 11.72 -11.67 -16.10
C TYR A 136 11.01 -12.76 -15.30
N GLU A 137 10.25 -12.33 -14.27
CA GLU A 137 9.23 -13.14 -13.60
C GLU A 137 7.90 -12.92 -14.33
N ASN A 138 7.24 -14.02 -14.75
CA ASN A 138 6.02 -13.95 -15.56
C ASN A 138 4.73 -14.15 -14.74
N ASN A 139 4.84 -14.38 -13.44
CA ASN A 139 3.69 -14.65 -12.57
C ASN A 139 3.88 -14.02 -11.18
N PHE A 140 4.40 -12.79 -11.15
CA PHE A 140 4.54 -12.07 -9.89
C PHE A 140 3.16 -11.74 -9.32
N THR A 141 2.84 -12.33 -8.16
CA THR A 141 1.49 -12.29 -7.57
C THR A 141 1.56 -11.90 -6.10
N GLY A 142 0.64 -11.03 -5.68
CA GLY A 142 0.52 -10.57 -4.29
C GLY A 142 0.14 -9.09 -4.20
N THR A 143 -0.27 -8.63 -3.03
CA THR A 143 -0.40 -7.19 -2.75
C THR A 143 0.96 -6.48 -2.85
N SER A 144 2.07 -7.24 -2.74
CA SER A 144 3.42 -6.76 -3.01
C SER A 144 3.65 -6.40 -4.49
N ALA A 145 2.87 -6.95 -5.41
CA ALA A 145 2.86 -6.60 -6.83
C ALA A 145 1.95 -5.40 -7.12
N ALA A 146 0.85 -5.28 -6.37
CA ALA A 146 -0.10 -4.17 -6.51
C ALA A 146 0.48 -2.83 -5.99
N ALA A 147 1.10 -2.82 -4.82
CA ALA A 147 1.63 -1.59 -4.21
C ALA A 147 2.58 -0.79 -5.14
N PRO A 148 3.55 -1.38 -5.85
CA PRO A 148 4.42 -0.62 -6.75
C PRO A 148 3.70 -0.05 -7.97
N LEU A 149 2.59 -0.61 -8.43
CA LEU A 149 1.78 0.00 -9.49
C LEU A 149 1.16 1.31 -9.00
N VAL A 150 0.59 1.33 -7.78
CA VAL A 150 0.10 2.58 -7.18
C VAL A 150 1.24 3.57 -6.96
N SER A 151 2.42 3.10 -6.54
CA SER A 151 3.61 3.97 -6.42
C SER A 151 3.97 4.62 -7.75
N GLY A 152 3.87 3.88 -8.87
CA GLY A 152 4.07 4.43 -10.21
C GLY A 152 3.00 5.47 -10.61
N ILE A 153 1.73 5.24 -10.25
CA ILE A 153 0.66 6.22 -10.45
C ILE A 153 0.95 7.49 -9.64
N VAL A 154 1.34 7.35 -8.38
CA VAL A 154 1.73 8.50 -7.53
C VAL A 154 2.90 9.27 -8.15
N ALA A 155 3.90 8.58 -8.73
CA ALA A 155 5.02 9.23 -9.40
C ALA A 155 4.55 10.11 -10.58
N MET A 156 3.64 9.60 -11.40
CA MET A 156 3.04 10.38 -12.49
C MET A 156 2.20 11.57 -11.98
N MET A 157 1.49 11.40 -10.87
CA MET A 157 0.74 12.50 -10.24
C MET A 157 1.67 13.62 -9.77
N LEU A 158 2.79 13.28 -9.13
CA LEU A 158 3.77 14.23 -8.62
C LEU A 158 4.56 14.89 -9.76
N GLU A 159 4.80 14.19 -10.87
CA GLU A 159 5.37 14.79 -12.08
C GLU A 159 4.41 15.81 -12.70
N ALA A 160 3.13 15.49 -12.77
CA ALA A 160 2.11 16.39 -13.31
C ALA A 160 1.87 17.62 -12.41
N ASN A 161 1.95 17.46 -11.10
CA ASN A 161 1.84 18.54 -10.14
C ASN A 161 2.73 18.29 -8.90
N PRO A 162 3.95 18.83 -8.86
CA PRO A 162 4.88 18.62 -7.76
C PRO A 162 4.44 19.26 -6.43
N ASN A 163 3.41 20.12 -6.44
CA ASN A 163 2.89 20.78 -5.25
C ASN A 163 1.81 19.96 -4.50
N LEU A 164 1.46 18.78 -4.98
CA LEU A 164 0.53 17.91 -4.25
C LEU A 164 1.14 17.46 -2.91
N GLY A 165 0.42 17.73 -1.83
CA GLY A 165 0.74 17.15 -0.52
C GLY A 165 0.36 15.67 -0.46
N TYR A 166 0.94 14.91 0.48
CA TYR A 166 0.64 13.48 0.63
C TYR A 166 -0.86 13.20 0.82
N ARG A 167 -1.60 14.12 1.46
CA ARG A 167 -3.05 14.00 1.63
C ARG A 167 -3.83 14.27 0.35
N ASP A 168 -3.33 15.17 -0.49
CA ASP A 168 -3.94 15.41 -1.79
C ASP A 168 -3.81 14.19 -2.67
N VAL A 169 -2.63 13.54 -2.63
CA VAL A 169 -2.40 12.25 -3.30
C VAL A 169 -3.40 11.20 -2.84
N GLN A 170 -3.57 11.01 -1.51
CA GLN A 170 -4.55 10.06 -0.96
C GLN A 170 -5.98 10.36 -1.44
N LYS A 171 -6.38 11.63 -1.40
CA LYS A 171 -7.73 12.05 -1.84
C LYS A 171 -7.94 11.83 -3.34
N ILE A 172 -7.00 12.25 -4.17
CA ILE A 172 -7.10 12.09 -5.62
C ILE A 172 -7.19 10.61 -5.98
N LEU A 173 -6.38 9.75 -5.37
CA LEU A 173 -6.49 8.30 -5.55
C LEU A 173 -7.90 7.81 -5.21
N ALA A 174 -8.45 8.17 -4.05
CA ALA A 174 -9.78 7.74 -3.63
C ALA A 174 -10.90 8.24 -4.57
N TYR A 175 -10.76 9.46 -5.13
CA TYR A 175 -11.77 10.04 -6.04
C TYR A 175 -11.67 9.56 -7.48
N SER A 176 -10.51 9.08 -7.90
CA SER A 176 -10.27 8.68 -9.30
C SER A 176 -10.50 7.19 -9.56
N THR A 177 -10.81 6.42 -8.52
CA THR A 177 -11.05 4.98 -8.65
C THR A 177 -12.30 4.66 -9.44
N THR A 178 -12.31 3.49 -10.04
CA THR A 178 -13.48 2.86 -10.66
C THR A 178 -14.01 1.73 -9.78
N HIS A 179 -15.29 1.44 -9.90
CA HIS A 179 -15.98 0.40 -9.13
C HIS A 179 -16.28 -0.79 -10.03
N PRO A 180 -15.49 -1.86 -10.01
CA PRO A 180 -15.79 -3.07 -10.77
C PRO A 180 -17.14 -3.68 -10.33
N ASP A 181 -17.87 -4.23 -11.28
CA ASP A 181 -19.14 -4.93 -11.01
C ASP A 181 -18.95 -6.15 -10.10
N GLY A 182 -20.02 -6.56 -9.42
CA GLY A 182 -20.04 -7.77 -8.60
C GLY A 182 -19.37 -7.64 -7.22
N GLN A 183 -19.01 -6.43 -6.80
CA GLN A 183 -18.52 -6.12 -5.46
C GLN A 183 -19.67 -5.51 -4.61
N ASP A 184 -19.62 -5.75 -3.29
CA ASP A 184 -20.58 -5.15 -2.33
C ASP A 184 -20.12 -3.74 -1.96
N TRP A 185 -20.42 -2.78 -2.83
CA TRP A 185 -20.10 -1.36 -2.60
C TRP A 185 -21.10 -0.74 -1.62
N LYS A 186 -20.58 -0.02 -0.63
CA LYS A 186 -21.36 0.72 0.36
C LYS A 186 -21.10 2.19 0.25
N GLU A 187 -22.12 3.01 0.34
CA GLU A 187 -21.94 4.44 0.42
C GLU A 187 -21.22 4.82 1.71
N ASN A 188 -20.23 5.68 1.60
CA ASN A 188 -19.61 6.29 2.75
C ASN A 188 -20.62 7.21 3.42
N GLY A 189 -20.90 6.97 4.71
CA GLY A 189 -21.87 7.72 5.48
C GLY A 189 -21.48 9.15 5.84
N ALA A 190 -20.33 9.64 5.40
CA ALA A 190 -19.87 11.02 5.60
C ALA A 190 -20.55 11.96 4.61
N SER A 191 -21.80 12.34 4.89
CA SER A 191 -22.65 13.16 4.01
C SER A 191 -22.13 14.58 3.76
N ASP A 192 -21.22 15.07 4.61
CA ASP A 192 -20.61 16.40 4.57
C ASP A 192 -19.23 16.41 3.90
N TRP A 193 -18.65 15.24 3.62
CA TRP A 193 -17.36 15.11 2.96
C TRP A 193 -17.54 15.06 1.44
N ASN A 194 -17.19 16.15 0.75
CA ASN A 194 -17.37 16.34 -0.70
C ASN A 194 -18.76 15.96 -1.22
N LEU A 195 -19.79 16.35 -0.51
CA LEU A 195 -21.20 16.06 -0.80
C LEU A 195 -21.62 14.59 -0.57
N GLY A 196 -20.79 13.78 0.06
CA GLY A 196 -21.04 12.35 0.27
C GLY A 196 -20.91 11.51 -1.01
N GLY A 197 -21.38 10.28 -0.96
CA GLY A 197 -21.55 9.44 -2.16
C GLY A 197 -20.32 8.70 -2.66
N LEU A 198 -19.16 8.77 -1.96
CA LEU A 198 -18.07 7.85 -2.25
C LEU A 198 -18.44 6.44 -1.81
N GLN A 199 -18.32 5.51 -2.72
CA GLN A 199 -18.52 4.09 -2.42
C GLN A 199 -17.23 3.50 -1.84
N PHE A 200 -17.39 2.56 -0.93
CA PHE A 200 -16.30 1.89 -0.25
C PHE A 200 -16.58 0.40 -0.10
N ASN A 201 -15.54 -0.40 -0.17
CA ASN A 201 -15.56 -1.83 0.12
C ASN A 201 -14.32 -2.19 0.93
N ASP A 202 -14.44 -2.97 2.01
CA ASP A 202 -13.33 -3.34 2.89
C ASP A 202 -12.24 -4.18 2.22
N LYS A 203 -12.52 -4.79 1.07
CA LYS A 203 -11.54 -5.55 0.27
C LYS A 203 -10.86 -4.69 -0.78
N ALA A 204 -11.58 -3.72 -1.35
CA ALA A 204 -11.14 -2.93 -2.49
C ALA A 204 -10.77 -1.48 -2.13
N GLY A 205 -11.08 -1.02 -0.93
CA GLY A 205 -10.99 0.38 -0.57
C GLY A 205 -12.03 1.21 -1.30
N PHE A 206 -11.64 2.34 -1.85
CA PHE A 206 -12.50 3.18 -2.69
C PHE A 206 -12.62 2.67 -4.13
N GLY A 207 -11.86 1.66 -4.55
CA GLY A 207 -11.94 1.02 -5.86
C GLY A 207 -10.58 0.73 -6.49
N LEU A 208 -10.59 0.50 -7.82
CA LEU A 208 -9.42 0.19 -8.65
C LEU A 208 -8.96 1.41 -9.45
#